data_675ef15ff26c6b91baff842cc755ebf0
#
_entry.id   675ef15ff26c6b91baff842cc755ebf0
#
_cell.length_a   1.000
_cell.length_b   1.000
_cell.length_c   1.000
_cell.angle_alpha   90.00
_cell.angle_beta   90.00
_cell.angle_gamma   90.00
#
_symmetry.space_group_name_H-M   'P 1'
#
loop_
_entity.id
_entity.type
_entity.pdbx_description
1 polymer ?
#
loop_
_entity_poly.entity_id
_entity_poly.type
_entity_poly.pdbx_seq_one_letter_code
_entity_poly.pdbx_strand_id
1 'polypeptide(L)'
;MGASAIANNVSAHFGLEGITANIVNACAAGTMSIGYACDLIREGKGDVFIAGGSDSFSSLAFSGFHALHALDENACSPFNHSTGITLGESAGFLVIE
;
A
#
# COMPACT_ATOMS: atom_id res chain seq x y z
N MET A 1 -3.58 15.15 1.96
CA MET A 1 -2.86 14.35 2.97
C MET A 1 -1.60 13.81 2.33
N GLY A 2 -0.43 14.04 2.92
CA GLY A 2 0.83 13.53 2.36
C GLY A 2 0.95 12.01 2.56
N ALA A 3 1.69 11.34 1.68
CA ALA A 3 1.90 9.89 1.76
C ALA A 3 2.44 9.42 3.12
N SER A 4 3.29 10.23 3.77
CA SER A 4 3.82 9.95 5.12
C SER A 4 2.77 9.87 6.22
N ALA A 5 1.55 10.37 5.99
CA ALA A 5 0.50 10.37 7.00
C ALA A 5 -0.01 8.96 7.33
N ILE A 6 0.04 8.02 6.39
CA ILE A 6 -0.50 6.66 6.58
C ILE A 6 0.26 5.94 7.71
N ALA A 7 1.57 5.81 7.59
CA ALA A 7 2.39 5.13 8.58
C ALA A 7 2.32 5.82 9.95
N ASN A 8 2.36 7.15 9.97
CA ASN A 8 2.25 7.92 11.21
C ASN A 8 0.89 7.75 11.89
N ASN A 9 -0.21 7.72 11.13
CA ASN A 9 -1.54 7.51 11.69
C ASN A 9 -1.70 6.11 12.28
N VAL A 10 -1.18 5.07 11.61
CA VAL A 10 -1.18 3.71 12.14
C VAL A 10 -0.36 3.63 13.42
N SER A 11 0.85 4.17 13.42
CA SER A 11 1.71 4.22 14.60
C SER A 11 1.03 4.93 15.78
N ALA A 12 0.46 6.11 15.53
CA ALA A 12 -0.24 6.87 16.57
C ALA A 12 -1.49 6.14 17.11
N HIS A 13 -2.26 5.51 16.22
CA HIS A 13 -3.48 4.81 16.61
C HIS A 13 -3.21 3.62 17.54
N PHE A 14 -2.14 2.88 17.29
CA PHE A 14 -1.77 1.72 18.10
C PHE A 14 -0.74 2.04 19.18
N GLY A 15 -0.33 3.29 19.33
CA GLY A 15 0.69 3.69 20.31
C GLY A 15 2.04 3.01 20.08
N LEU A 16 2.42 2.80 18.82
CA LEU A 16 3.67 2.13 18.47
C LEU A 16 4.84 3.09 18.62
N GLU A 17 5.91 2.57 19.21
CA GLU A 17 7.19 3.27 19.35
C GLU A 17 8.25 2.57 18.49
N GLY A 18 9.19 3.35 17.95
CA GLY A 18 10.28 2.80 17.16
C GLY A 18 10.27 3.31 15.71
N ILE A 19 10.81 2.50 14.81
CA ILE A 19 10.98 2.90 13.40
C ILE A 19 9.61 2.99 12.73
N THR A 20 9.33 4.17 12.17
CA THR A 20 8.15 4.39 11.31
C THR A 20 8.65 4.85 9.94
N ALA A 21 8.23 4.16 8.90
CA ALA A 21 8.62 4.47 7.54
C ALA A 21 7.42 4.40 6.58
N ASN A 22 7.46 5.22 5.56
CA ASN A 22 6.50 5.15 4.47
C ASN A 22 7.24 4.80 3.19
N ILE A 23 6.90 3.66 2.60
CA ILE A 23 7.50 3.18 1.37
C ILE A 23 6.70 3.72 0.20
N VAL A 24 7.36 4.44 -0.69
CA VAL A 24 6.75 5.03 -1.88
C VAL A 24 7.39 4.42 -3.11
N ASN A 25 6.74 3.43 -3.69
CA ASN A 25 7.17 2.77 -4.91
C ASN A 25 5.97 2.33 -5.75
N ALA A 26 5.05 3.27 -5.98
CA ALA A 26 3.85 3.06 -6.76
C ALA A 26 3.14 1.73 -6.39
N CYS A 27 2.77 0.93 -7.37
CA CYS A 27 2.01 -0.32 -7.18
C CYS A 27 2.75 -1.37 -6.33
N ALA A 28 4.08 -1.32 -6.25
CA ALA A 28 4.88 -2.28 -5.49
C ALA A 28 5.06 -1.90 -4.02
N ALA A 29 4.59 -0.71 -3.58
CA ALA A 29 4.86 -0.17 -2.26
C ALA A 29 4.38 -1.08 -1.12
N GLY A 30 3.18 -1.64 -1.23
CA GLY A 30 2.63 -2.55 -0.22
C GLY A 30 3.49 -3.79 0.01
N THR A 31 3.88 -4.47 -1.06
CA THR A 31 4.77 -5.65 -0.99
C THR A 31 6.16 -5.27 -0.49
N MET A 32 6.69 -4.15 -0.93
CA MET A 32 8.01 -3.66 -0.48
C MET A 32 8.00 -3.27 0.99
N SER A 33 6.91 -2.76 1.54
CA SER A 33 6.81 -2.45 2.97
C SER A 33 6.95 -3.72 3.83
N ILE A 34 6.38 -4.83 3.38
CA ILE A 34 6.52 -6.13 4.04
C ILE A 34 7.97 -6.61 3.99
N GLY A 35 8.60 -6.56 2.82
CA GLY A 35 10.01 -6.92 2.66
C GLY A 35 10.93 -6.08 3.54
N TYR A 36 10.71 -4.77 3.58
CA TYR A 36 11.49 -3.87 4.41
C TYR A 36 11.35 -4.18 5.92
N ALA A 37 10.15 -4.48 6.39
CA ALA A 37 9.94 -4.90 7.78
C ALA A 37 10.68 -6.21 8.09
N CYS A 38 10.65 -7.20 7.20
CA CYS A 38 11.41 -8.44 7.35
C CYS A 38 12.93 -8.17 7.46
N ASP A 39 13.45 -7.27 6.64
CA ASP A 39 14.87 -6.92 6.68
C ASP A 39 15.25 -6.22 7.98
N LEU A 40 14.41 -5.32 8.49
CA LEU A 40 14.63 -4.68 9.79
C LEU A 40 14.68 -5.69 10.95
N ILE A 41 13.82 -6.72 10.94
CA ILE A 41 13.85 -7.80 11.92
C ILE A 41 15.16 -8.59 11.81
N ARG A 42 15.55 -8.99 10.60
CA ARG A 42 16.79 -9.73 10.35
C ARG A 42 18.04 -8.94 10.77
N GLU A 43 18.00 -7.63 10.66
CA GLU A 43 19.05 -6.73 11.10
C GLU A 43 19.03 -6.43 12.61
N GLY A 44 18.06 -6.97 13.35
CA GLY A 44 17.91 -6.75 14.79
C GLY A 44 17.49 -5.33 15.17
N LYS A 45 16.79 -4.63 14.27
CA LYS A 45 16.32 -3.26 14.48
C LYS A 45 14.95 -3.17 15.11
N GLY A 46 14.33 -4.30 15.38
CA GLY A 46 13.04 -4.46 16.04
C GLY A 46 12.59 -5.90 15.97
N ASP A 47 11.69 -6.27 16.86
CA ASP A 47 11.21 -7.64 16.98
C ASP A 47 9.87 -7.85 16.28
N VAL A 48 9.04 -6.78 16.22
CA VAL A 48 7.69 -6.83 15.65
C VAL A 48 7.43 -5.56 14.85
N PHE A 49 6.90 -5.71 13.66
CA PHE A 49 6.47 -4.60 12.80
C PHE A 49 5.05 -4.82 12.27
N ILE A 50 4.33 -3.73 12.07
CA ILE A 50 3.10 -3.70 11.26
C ILE A 50 3.48 -3.16 9.88
N ALA A 51 3.26 -3.95 8.85
CA ALA A 51 3.57 -3.57 7.47
C ALA A 51 2.43 -3.91 6.50
N GLY A 52 2.24 -3.07 5.50
CA GLY A 52 1.16 -3.25 4.54
C GLY A 52 0.95 -2.02 3.68
N GLY A 53 -0.26 -1.84 3.21
CA GLY A 53 -0.64 -0.71 2.39
C GLY A 53 -2.12 -0.36 2.52
N SER A 54 -2.43 0.85 2.10
CA SER A 54 -3.82 1.30 1.97
C SER A 54 -3.96 2.26 0.81
N ASP A 55 -5.04 2.12 0.08
CA ASP A 55 -5.43 3.04 -0.97
C ASP A 55 -6.90 3.45 -0.80
N SER A 56 -7.16 4.73 -0.96
CA SER A 56 -8.49 5.29 -1.11
C SER A 56 -8.68 5.77 -2.56
N PHE A 57 -9.93 5.92 -2.97
CA PHE A 57 -10.22 6.49 -4.28
C PHE A 57 -9.61 7.89 -4.40
N SER A 58 -8.95 8.12 -5.52
CA SER A 58 -8.36 9.42 -5.87
C SER A 58 -8.78 9.79 -7.28
N SER A 59 -9.41 10.96 -7.43
CA SER A 59 -9.76 11.51 -8.74
C SER A 59 -8.50 11.74 -9.60
N LEU A 60 -7.37 12.05 -8.98
CA LEU A 60 -6.10 12.21 -9.68
C LEU A 60 -5.62 10.87 -10.26
N ALA A 61 -5.65 9.79 -9.45
CA ALA A 61 -5.28 8.46 -9.92
C ALA A 61 -6.24 7.97 -11.02
N PHE A 62 -7.54 8.17 -10.83
CA PHE A 62 -8.55 7.84 -11.84
C PHE A 62 -8.28 8.57 -13.17
N SER A 63 -8.09 9.88 -13.12
CA SER A 63 -7.81 10.68 -14.31
C SER A 63 -6.51 10.26 -15.01
N GLY A 64 -5.48 9.90 -14.23
CA GLY A 64 -4.22 9.41 -14.77
C GLY A 64 -4.38 8.10 -15.52
N PHE A 65 -5.02 7.11 -14.93
CA PHE A 65 -5.27 5.81 -15.58
C PHE A 65 -6.25 5.93 -16.74
N HIS A 66 -7.24 6.81 -16.63
CA HIS A 66 -8.14 7.11 -17.75
C HIS A 66 -7.39 7.72 -18.94
N ALA A 67 -6.50 8.68 -18.70
CA ALA A 67 -5.68 9.30 -19.75
C ALA A 67 -4.75 8.30 -20.44
N LEU A 68 -4.32 7.25 -19.72
CA LEU A 68 -3.51 6.16 -20.26
C LEU A 68 -4.34 5.09 -21.00
N HIS A 69 -5.67 5.24 -21.05
CA HIS A 69 -6.59 4.22 -21.56
C HIS A 69 -6.42 2.86 -20.88
N ALA A 70 -6.10 2.87 -19.59
CA ALA A 70 -5.83 1.66 -18.80
C ALA A 70 -7.04 1.14 -18.03
N LEU A 71 -8.13 1.91 -17.94
CA LEU A 71 -9.35 1.51 -17.24
C LEU A 71 -10.22 0.60 -18.10
N ASP A 72 -10.83 -0.39 -17.47
CA ASP A 72 -11.86 -1.23 -18.09
C ASP A 72 -13.26 -0.63 -17.82
N GLU A 73 -14.13 -0.70 -18.80
CA GLU A 73 -15.55 -0.30 -18.66
C GLU A 73 -16.39 -1.38 -17.95
N ASN A 74 -15.88 -2.60 -17.90
CA ASN A 74 -16.52 -3.74 -17.28
C ASN A 74 -15.95 -4.03 -15.89
N ALA A 75 -16.64 -4.87 -15.13
CA ALA A 75 -16.16 -5.33 -13.85
C ALA A 75 -14.83 -6.08 -13.99
N CYS A 76 -13.96 -5.87 -13.00
CA CYS A 76 -12.65 -6.51 -12.94
C CYS A 76 -12.79 -8.05 -13.04
N SER A 77 -12.04 -8.65 -13.94
CA SER A 77 -12.02 -10.10 -14.18
C SER A 77 -10.58 -10.55 -14.45
N PRO A 78 -9.72 -10.59 -13.42
CA PRO A 78 -8.29 -10.91 -13.57
C PRO A 78 -8.08 -12.25 -14.26
N PHE A 79 -7.10 -12.29 -15.16
CA PHE A 79 -6.70 -13.47 -15.93
C PHE A 79 -7.78 -14.06 -16.85
N ASN A 80 -8.87 -13.33 -17.08
CA ASN A 80 -9.99 -13.82 -17.87
C ASN A 80 -10.29 -12.87 -19.04
N HIS A 81 -11.23 -11.95 -18.92
CA HIS A 81 -11.67 -11.09 -20.05
C HIS A 81 -11.34 -9.61 -19.85
N SER A 82 -10.73 -9.23 -18.73
CA SER A 82 -10.39 -7.82 -18.49
C SER A 82 -9.45 -7.29 -19.55
N THR A 83 -9.81 -6.15 -20.13
CA THR A 83 -8.98 -5.39 -21.06
C THR A 83 -8.30 -4.21 -20.42
N GLY A 84 -8.54 -3.99 -19.12
CA GLY A 84 -8.00 -2.92 -18.33
C GLY A 84 -8.13 -3.20 -16.83
N ILE A 85 -7.97 -2.15 -16.04
CA ILE A 85 -8.03 -2.22 -14.58
C ILE A 85 -9.30 -1.55 -14.04
N THR A 86 -9.73 -1.98 -12.87
CA THR A 86 -10.75 -1.31 -12.06
C THR A 86 -10.08 -0.79 -10.79
N LEU A 87 -10.23 0.50 -10.50
CA LEU A 87 -9.69 1.09 -9.28
C LEU A 87 -10.52 0.65 -8.08
N GLY A 88 -9.84 0.17 -7.05
CA GLY A 88 -10.44 -0.23 -5.79
C GLY A 88 -10.00 0.66 -4.63
N GLU A 89 -10.64 0.46 -3.49
CA GLU A 89 -10.28 1.05 -2.22
C GLU A 89 -10.11 -0.08 -1.20
N SER A 90 -8.99 -0.09 -0.52
CA SER A 90 -8.73 -1.12 0.50
C SER A 90 -7.56 -0.75 1.39
N ALA A 91 -7.47 -1.42 2.52
CA ALA A 91 -6.29 -1.44 3.37
C ALA A 91 -6.02 -2.87 3.87
N GLY A 92 -4.76 -3.24 3.90
CA GLY A 92 -4.33 -4.53 4.42
C GLY A 92 -2.97 -4.42 5.07
N PHE A 93 -2.86 -4.95 6.30
CA PHE A 93 -1.63 -4.93 7.08
C PHE A 93 -1.36 -6.30 7.69
N LEU A 94 -0.09 -6.63 7.81
CA LEU A 94 0.42 -7.82 8.47
C LEU A 94 1.20 -7.43 9.71
N VAL A 95 1.10 -8.23 10.75
CA VAL A 95 2.04 -8.22 11.88
C VAL A 95 3.15 -9.20 11.52
N ILE A 96 4.39 -8.74 11.57
CA ILE A 96 5.58 -9.50 11.18
C ILE A 96 6.49 -9.57 12.38
N GLU A 97 6.90 -10.77 12.73
CA GLU A 97 7.79 -11.10 13.85
C GLU A 97 8.83 -12.14 13.45
#